data_04695c5ae2d5572ee9aeeff04691cd89
#
_entry.id   04695c5ae2d5572ee9aeeff04691cd89
#
_cell.length_a   1.000
_cell.length_b   1.000
_cell.length_c   1.000
_cell.angle_alpha   90.00
_cell.angle_beta   90.00
_cell.angle_gamma   90.00
#
_symmetry.space_group_name_H-M   'P 1'
#
loop_
_entity.id
_entity.type
_entity.pdbx_description
1 polymer ?
#
loop_
_entity_poly.entity_id
_entity_poly.type
_entity_poly.pdbx_seq_one_letter_code
_entity_poly.pdbx_strand_id
1 'polypeptide(L)'
;MFPLHRSHALRGFAIIVLLATLPARASEVSELRAQLDALRSDYQAKIQALESRLAQLETQVATTPPAAAAPEPPAFAPAPAPPSSGGGANAFNPAVSVILGGRVAQLDADPTDYRIAGFMPAGDGVGPGSRGFDLGESELTLTANVDPYFFANLTASLSGENTVSVEEAYVRTLALPSGLSLKGGRFFSGLGYVNEVHSHAWDFVDQPLVYQALFGGQLAQDGAQLKWLAPTDLFIELAAETGNGQRFPGTRLARNGLNGGALLVHVGNDIGDSVSWRAGLSWLSQRAENRSFADLDGTGGAVADAFTGRSRTWVADAILKWAPHGNGNLRSFKLQAEYLRRNEDGQLAFVTAQQNLADSYSARQSGWYLQGVYQFLPRWRFGARYDSLDSGDVAIGLVQHGVLPLTAFGVLAPAAPRRVSAMFDWNPSEFTRLRLQYAWDDARMSVRDRQLMLQYLYAIGAHGAHKF
;
A
#
# COMPACT_ATOMS: atom_id res chain seq x y z
N MET A 1 28.03 -42.35 -55.04
CA MET A 1 28.92 -41.96 -56.13
C MET A 1 29.55 -40.64 -55.74
N PHE A 2 30.79 -40.71 -55.29
CA PHE A 2 31.75 -39.62 -55.02
C PHE A 2 32.16 -38.94 -56.36
N PRO A 3 32.83 -37.77 -56.43
CA PRO A 3 33.93 -37.27 -55.57
C PRO A 3 33.82 -35.74 -55.26
N LEU A 4 34.40 -35.25 -54.15
CA LEU A 4 35.72 -34.64 -53.85
C LEU A 4 36.29 -33.62 -54.86
N HIS A 5 36.61 -32.39 -54.37
CA HIS A 5 37.93 -31.70 -54.39
C HIS A 5 37.77 -30.28 -53.80
N ARG A 6 38.50 -29.94 -52.73
CA ARG A 6 39.78 -29.19 -52.54
C ARG A 6 39.84 -27.83 -53.26
N SER A 7 40.15 -26.71 -52.60
CA SER A 7 41.45 -26.38 -52.02
C SER A 7 41.45 -24.92 -51.46
N HIS A 8 42.26 -24.72 -50.42
CA HIS A 8 42.95 -23.61 -49.83
C HIS A 8 43.02 -22.26 -50.55
N ALA A 9 42.89 -21.14 -49.79
CA ALA A 9 43.83 -20.01 -49.82
C ALA A 9 43.69 -19.18 -48.52
N LEU A 10 44.77 -19.20 -47.70
CA LEU A 10 45.09 -18.23 -46.68
C LEU A 10 45.32 -16.86 -47.34
N ARG A 11 44.76 -15.80 -46.77
CA ARG A 11 45.33 -14.47 -46.82
C ARG A 11 45.15 -13.81 -45.46
N GLY A 12 46.28 -13.64 -44.75
CA GLY A 12 46.39 -12.87 -43.55
C GLY A 12 46.11 -11.38 -43.79
N PHE A 13 45.43 -10.79 -42.82
CA PHE A 13 45.36 -9.34 -42.69
C PHE A 13 46.01 -8.95 -41.36
N ALA A 14 47.11 -8.24 -41.47
CA ALA A 14 47.86 -7.65 -40.36
C ALA A 14 47.02 -6.56 -39.72
N ILE A 15 46.76 -6.70 -38.40
CA ILE A 15 46.18 -5.67 -37.58
C ILE A 15 47.33 -4.75 -37.12
N ILE A 16 47.43 -3.58 -37.72
CA ILE A 16 48.22 -2.46 -37.21
C ILE A 16 47.40 -1.83 -36.07
N VAL A 17 47.79 -2.08 -34.83
CA VAL A 17 47.24 -1.37 -33.65
C VAL A 17 47.91 -0.01 -33.59
N LEU A 18 47.16 1.03 -33.88
CA LEU A 18 47.55 2.41 -33.70
C LEU A 18 47.45 2.80 -32.22
N LEU A 19 48.57 2.79 -31.51
CA LEU A 19 48.74 3.36 -30.17
C LEU A 19 48.80 4.89 -30.28
N ALA A 20 47.67 5.55 -30.14
CA ALA A 20 47.62 7.01 -29.98
C ALA A 20 46.31 7.46 -29.29
N THR A 21 46.16 7.22 -27.97
CA THR A 21 45.22 7.98 -27.11
C THR A 21 45.58 7.85 -25.63
N LEU A 22 46.76 8.21 -25.21
CA LEU A 22 47.17 8.21 -23.79
C LEU A 22 47.24 9.58 -23.08
N PRO A 23 47.04 10.76 -23.68
CA PRO A 23 47.01 12.01 -22.89
C PRO A 23 45.62 12.38 -22.36
N ALA A 24 44.51 11.94 -22.97
CA ALA A 24 43.17 12.36 -22.55
C ALA A 24 42.71 11.76 -21.18
N ARG A 25 43.08 10.53 -20.87
CA ARG A 25 42.71 9.89 -19.60
C ARG A 25 43.43 10.46 -18.37
N ALA A 26 44.64 10.97 -18.53
CA ALA A 26 45.39 11.59 -17.43
C ALA A 26 44.78 12.94 -17.02
N SER A 27 44.22 13.68 -17.97
CA SER A 27 43.53 14.96 -17.73
C SER A 27 42.20 14.75 -16.98
N GLU A 28 41.37 13.77 -17.40
CA GLU A 28 40.10 13.46 -16.73
C GLU A 28 40.30 12.97 -15.26
N VAL A 29 41.33 12.16 -15.03
CA VAL A 29 41.65 11.69 -13.67
C VAL A 29 42.15 12.84 -12.79
N SER A 30 42.90 13.77 -13.32
CA SER A 30 43.36 14.95 -12.57
C SER A 30 42.24 15.92 -12.25
N GLU A 31 41.29 16.09 -13.18
CA GLU A 31 40.10 16.91 -12.99
C GLU A 31 39.13 16.29 -11.96
N LEU A 32 38.94 14.98 -12.00
CA LEU A 32 38.14 14.24 -11.03
C LEU A 32 38.75 14.30 -9.61
N ARG A 33 40.08 14.25 -9.50
CA ARG A 33 40.79 14.45 -8.23
C ARG A 33 40.62 15.84 -7.69
N ALA A 34 40.73 16.87 -8.53
CA ALA A 34 40.49 18.24 -8.12
C ALA A 34 39.06 18.51 -7.66
N GLN A 35 38.05 17.90 -8.31
CA GLN A 35 36.66 17.97 -7.88
C GLN A 35 36.45 17.26 -6.54
N LEU A 36 37.10 16.13 -6.31
CA LEU A 36 37.01 15.36 -5.08
C LEU A 36 37.68 16.10 -3.89
N ASP A 37 38.79 16.76 -4.14
CA ASP A 37 39.48 17.58 -3.12
C ASP A 37 38.68 18.86 -2.81
N ALA A 38 38.04 19.50 -3.80
CA ALA A 38 37.16 20.63 -3.62
C ALA A 38 35.92 20.22 -2.80
N LEU A 39 35.33 19.06 -3.10
CA LEU A 39 34.20 18.52 -2.35
C LEU A 39 34.57 18.20 -0.89
N ARG A 40 35.73 17.60 -0.66
CA ARG A 40 36.25 17.35 0.70
C ARG A 40 36.43 18.63 1.49
N SER A 41 37.00 19.66 0.87
CA SER A 41 37.19 20.97 1.49
C SER A 41 35.86 21.62 1.87
N ASP A 42 34.86 21.56 1.00
CA ASP A 42 33.50 22.07 1.27
C ASP A 42 32.82 21.35 2.44
N TYR A 43 32.92 20.00 2.48
CA TYR A 43 32.37 19.23 3.61
C TYR A 43 33.10 19.52 4.92
N GLN A 44 34.43 19.67 4.91
CA GLN A 44 35.19 20.04 6.12
C GLN A 44 34.81 21.42 6.64
N ALA A 45 34.60 22.39 5.76
CA ALA A 45 34.15 23.73 6.13
C ALA A 45 32.73 23.69 6.74
N LYS A 46 31.82 22.88 6.20
CA LYS A 46 30.46 22.69 6.74
C LYS A 46 30.48 22.02 8.11
N ILE A 47 31.34 21.01 8.30
CA ILE A 47 31.49 20.36 9.62
C ILE A 47 31.98 21.35 10.67
N GLN A 48 33.03 22.15 10.37
CA GLN A 48 33.54 23.16 11.29
C GLN A 48 32.50 24.24 11.62
N ALA A 49 31.70 24.67 10.64
CA ALA A 49 30.62 25.62 10.88
C ALA A 49 29.52 25.05 11.79
N LEU A 50 29.19 23.76 11.65
CA LEU A 50 28.22 23.08 12.51
C LEU A 50 28.75 22.90 13.93
N GLU A 51 29.99 22.49 14.11
CA GLU A 51 30.67 22.34 15.40
C GLU A 51 30.72 23.68 16.14
N SER A 52 31.07 24.78 15.44
CA SER A 52 31.08 26.13 15.99
C SER A 52 29.69 26.58 16.46
N ARG A 53 28.64 26.23 15.68
CA ARG A 53 27.26 26.56 16.04
C ARG A 53 26.77 25.75 17.24
N LEU A 54 27.19 24.49 17.34
CA LEU A 54 26.88 23.61 18.46
C LEU A 54 27.51 24.16 19.76
N ALA A 55 28.79 24.55 19.73
CA ALA A 55 29.45 25.18 20.87
C ALA A 55 28.81 26.51 21.30
N GLN A 56 28.30 27.31 20.34
CA GLN A 56 27.56 28.52 20.64
C GLN A 56 26.22 28.23 21.35
N LEU A 57 25.48 27.21 20.91
CA LEU A 57 24.22 26.78 21.52
C LEU A 57 24.44 26.20 22.92
N GLU A 58 25.47 25.42 23.13
CA GLU A 58 25.85 24.88 24.46
C GLU A 58 26.19 26.02 25.44
N THR A 59 26.88 27.03 24.96
CA THR A 59 27.19 28.23 25.77
C THR A 59 25.95 29.04 26.12
N GLN A 60 24.98 29.15 25.22
CA GLN A 60 23.71 29.85 25.49
C GLN A 60 22.83 29.08 26.48
N VAL A 61 22.80 27.74 26.42
CA VAL A 61 22.06 26.92 27.42
C VAL A 61 22.70 27.03 28.80
N ALA A 62 24.03 27.10 28.90
CA ALA A 62 24.76 27.20 30.16
C ALA A 62 24.62 28.59 30.84
N THR A 63 24.22 29.63 30.10
CA THR A 63 24.11 31.01 30.62
C THR A 63 22.70 31.44 30.97
N THR A 64 21.68 30.57 30.83
CA THR A 64 20.29 30.89 31.21
C THR A 64 20.07 30.56 32.70
N PRO A 65 19.78 31.54 33.58
CA PRO A 65 19.50 31.28 35.00
C PRO A 65 18.18 30.50 35.15
N PRO A 66 18.06 29.59 36.14
CA PRO A 66 16.82 28.84 36.34
C PRO A 66 15.72 29.79 36.85
N ALA A 67 14.66 29.96 36.09
CA ALA A 67 13.45 30.62 36.53
C ALA A 67 12.72 29.70 37.53
N ALA A 68 12.31 30.31 38.66
CA ALA A 68 11.66 29.65 39.78
C ALA A 68 10.35 28.95 39.35
N ALA A 69 10.20 27.71 39.78
CA ALA A 69 9.07 26.84 39.47
C ALA A 69 7.78 27.27 40.15
N ALA A 70 6.69 27.38 39.39
CA ALA A 70 5.32 27.16 39.82
C ALA A 70 4.83 25.85 39.24
N PRO A 71 4.07 25.01 39.96
CA PRO A 71 3.65 23.72 39.46
C PRO A 71 2.49 23.87 38.48
N GLU A 72 2.73 23.57 37.21
CA GLU A 72 1.68 23.34 36.20
C GLU A 72 1.39 21.84 36.05
N PRO A 73 0.14 21.46 35.76
CA PRO A 73 -0.22 20.09 35.51
C PRO A 73 0.42 19.56 34.21
N PRO A 74 0.64 18.24 34.07
CA PRO A 74 1.39 17.68 32.97
C PRO A 74 0.66 17.92 31.64
N ALA A 75 1.24 18.76 30.80
CA ALA A 75 0.82 18.94 29.43
C ALA A 75 1.28 17.71 28.61
N PHE A 76 0.34 17.05 27.96
CA PHE A 76 0.62 16.02 26.97
C PHE A 76 1.58 16.56 25.91
N ALA A 77 2.68 15.86 25.68
CA ALA A 77 3.57 16.15 24.59
C ALA A 77 2.83 15.95 23.26
N PRO A 78 2.75 16.99 22.40
CA PRO A 78 2.30 16.77 21.04
C PRO A 78 3.24 15.78 20.35
N ALA A 79 2.68 14.92 19.49
CA ALA A 79 3.48 14.02 18.65
C ALA A 79 4.65 14.79 18.03
N PRO A 80 5.87 14.20 17.94
CA PRO A 80 7.02 14.90 17.44
C PRO A 80 6.70 15.46 16.06
N ALA A 81 6.76 16.78 15.96
CA ALA A 81 6.68 17.45 14.67
C ALA A 81 7.80 16.89 13.78
N PRO A 82 7.57 16.66 12.50
CA PRO A 82 8.66 16.29 11.60
C PRO A 82 9.78 17.32 11.75
N PRO A 83 11.06 16.90 11.68
CA PRO A 83 12.19 17.79 11.95
C PRO A 83 12.04 19.04 11.08
N SER A 84 11.93 20.20 11.72
CA SER A 84 11.92 21.48 11.04
C SER A 84 13.28 21.64 10.37
N SER A 85 13.36 21.41 9.08
CA SER A 85 14.50 21.84 8.26
C SER A 85 14.65 23.36 8.46
N GLY A 86 15.82 23.77 8.96
CA GLY A 86 16.10 25.15 9.35
C GLY A 86 15.71 26.16 8.29
N GLY A 87 15.06 27.24 8.73
CA GLY A 87 14.54 28.31 7.89
C GLY A 87 15.60 28.96 6.99
N GLY A 88 15.61 28.55 5.75
CA GLY A 88 16.26 29.21 4.62
C GLY A 88 15.20 29.47 3.55
N ALA A 89 15.54 30.22 2.51
CA ALA A 89 14.68 30.59 1.38
C ALA A 89 13.94 29.42 0.67
N ASN A 90 14.14 28.16 1.11
CA ASN A 90 13.55 26.93 0.60
C ASN A 90 12.46 26.34 1.53
N ALA A 91 11.94 27.10 2.48
CA ALA A 91 10.91 26.62 3.43
C ALA A 91 9.60 26.16 2.75
N PHE A 92 9.38 26.49 1.49
CA PHE A 92 8.24 26.09 0.67
C PHE A 92 8.53 24.95 -0.32
N ASN A 93 9.75 24.44 -0.38
CA ASN A 93 10.02 23.27 -1.22
C ASN A 93 9.40 22.03 -0.57
N PRO A 94 8.59 21.25 -1.31
CA PRO A 94 8.03 20.04 -0.76
C PRO A 94 9.12 19.05 -0.37
N ALA A 95 8.92 18.33 0.73
CA ALA A 95 9.72 17.15 1.02
C ALA A 95 9.42 16.10 -0.05
N VAL A 96 10.47 15.54 -0.64
CA VAL A 96 10.39 14.54 -1.70
C VAL A 96 10.84 13.21 -1.16
N SER A 97 10.02 12.19 -1.37
CA SER A 97 10.35 10.79 -1.08
C SER A 97 10.13 9.94 -2.33
N VAL A 98 11.05 9.04 -2.60
CA VAL A 98 10.95 8.07 -3.68
C VAL A 98 11.13 6.68 -3.10
N ILE A 99 10.17 5.80 -3.37
CA ILE A 99 10.27 4.37 -3.10
C ILE A 99 10.52 3.67 -4.43
N LEU A 100 11.63 2.96 -4.53
CA LEU A 100 11.91 2.08 -5.66
C LEU A 100 11.65 0.65 -5.24
N GLY A 101 10.66 0.02 -5.85
CA GLY A 101 10.26 -1.36 -5.61
C GLY A 101 10.50 -2.25 -6.81
N GLY A 102 10.70 -3.53 -6.56
CA GLY A 102 10.69 -4.55 -7.59
C GLY A 102 10.61 -5.92 -6.97
N ARG A 103 10.22 -6.89 -7.77
CA ARG A 103 10.07 -8.27 -7.32
C ARG A 103 10.41 -9.27 -8.42
N VAL A 104 10.68 -10.49 -7.97
CA VAL A 104 10.73 -11.68 -8.81
C VAL A 104 9.71 -12.67 -8.27
N ALA A 105 8.78 -13.12 -9.11
CA ALA A 105 7.76 -14.06 -8.70
C ALA A 105 7.83 -15.35 -9.51
N GLN A 106 7.77 -16.49 -8.81
CA GLN A 106 7.53 -17.81 -9.39
C GLN A 106 6.17 -18.28 -8.91
N LEU A 107 5.26 -18.49 -9.85
CA LEU A 107 3.87 -18.88 -9.63
C LEU A 107 3.61 -20.20 -10.35
N ASP A 108 2.97 -21.16 -9.71
CA ASP A 108 2.60 -22.44 -10.37
C ASP A 108 1.48 -22.21 -11.38
N ALA A 109 0.48 -21.39 -11.02
CA ALA A 109 -0.66 -21.10 -11.87
C ALA A 109 -0.47 -19.82 -12.71
N ASP A 110 -1.14 -19.74 -13.87
CA ASP A 110 -1.14 -18.54 -14.70
C ASP A 110 -1.86 -17.39 -13.96
N PRO A 111 -1.23 -16.22 -13.77
CA PRO A 111 -1.84 -15.12 -13.06
C PRO A 111 -2.87 -14.32 -13.88
N THR A 112 -2.89 -14.45 -15.23
CA THR A 112 -3.75 -13.63 -16.11
C THR A 112 -5.23 -13.82 -15.84
N ASP A 113 -5.65 -15.00 -15.39
CA ASP A 113 -7.04 -15.33 -15.07
C ASP A 113 -7.27 -15.44 -13.54
N TYR A 114 -6.54 -14.67 -12.75
CA TYR A 114 -6.71 -14.73 -11.30
C TYR A 114 -8.07 -14.15 -10.89
N ARG A 115 -8.93 -15.02 -10.34
CA ARG A 115 -10.26 -14.67 -9.83
C ARG A 115 -10.50 -15.38 -8.52
N ILE A 116 -10.94 -14.64 -7.52
CA ILE A 116 -11.26 -15.20 -6.19
C ILE A 116 -12.62 -15.88 -6.28
N ALA A 117 -12.64 -17.19 -6.05
CA ALA A 117 -13.85 -18.01 -6.16
C ALA A 117 -14.95 -17.53 -5.22
N GLY A 118 -16.19 -17.43 -5.70
CA GLY A 118 -17.36 -16.99 -4.95
C GLY A 118 -17.51 -15.47 -4.81
N PHE A 119 -16.63 -14.67 -5.43
CA PHE A 119 -16.66 -13.21 -5.35
C PHE A 119 -16.66 -12.58 -6.73
N MET A 120 -17.41 -11.47 -6.89
CA MET A 120 -17.36 -10.69 -8.12
C MET A 120 -15.94 -10.17 -8.35
N PRO A 121 -15.37 -10.35 -9.54
CA PRO A 121 -14.06 -9.80 -9.88
C PRO A 121 -14.01 -8.29 -9.68
N ALA A 122 -12.98 -7.81 -9.02
CA ALA A 122 -12.85 -6.41 -8.60
C ALA A 122 -11.89 -5.58 -9.49
N GLY A 123 -11.54 -6.10 -10.67
CA GLY A 123 -10.62 -5.48 -11.64
C GLY A 123 -9.22 -6.10 -11.64
N ASP A 124 -8.32 -5.50 -12.41
CA ASP A 124 -7.01 -6.08 -12.74
C ASP A 124 -5.96 -5.97 -11.62
N GLY A 125 -6.25 -5.22 -10.55
CA GLY A 125 -5.36 -5.04 -9.40
C GLY A 125 -5.36 -6.20 -8.39
N VAL A 126 -6.11 -7.28 -8.67
CA VAL A 126 -6.28 -8.43 -7.78
C VAL A 126 -5.39 -9.58 -8.23
N GLY A 127 -4.73 -10.24 -7.27
CA GLY A 127 -3.92 -11.42 -7.53
C GLY A 127 -2.42 -11.21 -7.25
N PRO A 128 -1.60 -12.22 -7.59
CA PRO A 128 -0.18 -12.23 -7.27
C PRO A 128 0.68 -11.35 -8.20
N GLY A 129 0.10 -10.77 -9.27
CA GLY A 129 0.82 -10.05 -10.34
C GLY A 129 1.56 -10.96 -11.29
N SER A 130 2.54 -10.41 -12.04
CA SER A 130 3.22 -11.12 -13.13
C SER A 130 4.22 -12.17 -12.62
N ARG A 131 4.49 -13.19 -13.48
CA ARG A 131 5.60 -14.12 -13.31
C ARG A 131 6.93 -13.47 -13.69
N GLY A 132 8.01 -13.92 -13.06
CA GLY A 132 9.37 -13.45 -13.35
C GLY A 132 9.66 -12.08 -12.72
N PHE A 133 10.49 -11.30 -13.39
CA PHE A 133 10.86 -9.96 -12.94
C PHE A 133 9.74 -8.96 -13.22
N ASP A 134 9.40 -8.18 -12.21
CA ASP A 134 8.40 -7.13 -12.27
C ASP A 134 8.94 -5.91 -11.50
N LEU A 135 8.78 -4.72 -12.05
CA LEU A 135 9.17 -3.49 -11.38
C LEU A 135 8.44 -3.32 -10.03
N GLY A 136 7.30 -4.01 -9.88
CA GLY A 136 6.45 -3.80 -8.71
C GLY A 136 5.87 -2.39 -8.71
N GLU A 137 5.58 -1.88 -7.53
CA GLU A 137 5.07 -0.53 -7.36
C GLU A 137 6.19 0.36 -6.82
N SER A 138 6.53 1.40 -7.58
CA SER A 138 7.45 2.45 -7.17
C SER A 138 6.67 3.73 -6.95
N GLU A 139 6.97 4.48 -5.88
CA GLU A 139 6.18 5.63 -5.47
C GLU A 139 7.02 6.90 -5.44
N LEU A 140 6.42 8.00 -5.88
CA LEU A 140 6.91 9.36 -5.68
C LEU A 140 5.94 10.10 -4.79
N THR A 141 6.40 10.55 -3.61
CA THR A 141 5.59 11.33 -2.68
C THR A 141 6.16 12.72 -2.50
N LEU A 142 5.30 13.72 -2.61
CA LEU A 142 5.56 15.12 -2.33
C LEU A 142 4.68 15.57 -1.17
N THR A 143 5.30 16.07 -0.09
CA THR A 143 4.55 16.61 1.06
C THR A 143 5.02 18.01 1.41
N ALA A 144 4.09 18.88 1.79
CA ALA A 144 4.43 20.23 2.24
C ALA A 144 3.42 20.75 3.28
N ASN A 145 3.90 21.51 4.24
CA ASN A 145 3.04 22.48 4.93
C ASN A 145 2.91 23.69 4.00
N VAL A 146 1.72 23.87 3.40
CA VAL A 146 1.44 24.97 2.47
C VAL A 146 1.53 26.31 3.21
N ASP A 147 0.98 26.31 4.42
CA ASP A 147 0.99 27.43 5.37
C ASP A 147 0.78 26.87 6.81
N PRO A 148 0.67 27.68 7.85
CA PRO A 148 0.39 27.20 9.21
C PRO A 148 -0.95 26.46 9.37
N TYR A 149 -1.86 26.55 8.40
CA TYR A 149 -3.22 26.00 8.49
C TYR A 149 -3.41 24.75 7.67
N PHE A 150 -2.59 24.54 6.63
CA PHE A 150 -2.81 23.47 5.65
C PHE A 150 -1.56 22.67 5.36
N PHE A 151 -1.74 21.35 5.28
CA PHE A 151 -0.78 20.36 4.80
C PHE A 151 -1.28 19.78 3.49
N ALA A 152 -0.38 19.61 2.52
CA ALA A 152 -0.67 18.96 1.24
C ALA A 152 0.16 17.69 1.06
N ASN A 153 -0.44 16.67 0.44
CA ASN A 153 0.20 15.42 0.06
C ASN A 153 -0.15 15.08 -1.39
N LEU A 154 0.85 14.66 -2.15
CA LEU A 154 0.69 14.04 -3.47
C LEU A 154 1.54 12.79 -3.51
N THR A 155 0.91 11.62 -3.71
CA THR A 155 1.57 10.34 -3.93
C THR A 155 1.16 9.77 -5.27
N ALA A 156 2.14 9.52 -6.13
CA ALA A 156 1.97 8.89 -7.42
C ALA A 156 2.76 7.58 -7.46
N SER A 157 2.13 6.51 -7.96
CA SER A 157 2.76 5.22 -8.18
C SER A 157 3.06 5.00 -9.66
N LEU A 158 4.16 4.32 -9.93
CA LEU A 158 4.58 3.84 -11.23
C LEU A 158 4.55 2.30 -11.20
N SER A 159 3.74 1.71 -12.08
CA SER A 159 3.65 0.25 -12.23
C SER A 159 4.66 -0.29 -13.26
N GLY A 160 4.89 -1.60 -13.23
CA GLY A 160 5.70 -2.31 -14.23
C GLY A 160 5.17 -2.20 -15.66
N GLU A 161 3.93 -1.81 -15.85
CA GLU A 161 3.29 -1.58 -17.16
C GLU A 161 3.46 -0.15 -17.69
N ASN A 162 4.37 0.64 -17.09
CA ASN A 162 4.62 2.04 -17.41
C ASN A 162 3.39 2.95 -17.21
N THR A 163 2.47 2.55 -16.34
CA THR A 163 1.33 3.40 -15.98
C THR A 163 1.66 4.22 -14.74
N VAL A 164 1.31 5.51 -14.76
CA VAL A 164 1.39 6.39 -13.60
C VAL A 164 -0.01 6.60 -13.06
N SER A 165 -0.21 6.28 -11.79
CA SER A 165 -1.48 6.50 -11.10
C SER A 165 -1.29 7.38 -9.88
N VAL A 166 -2.26 8.28 -9.63
CA VAL A 166 -2.28 9.06 -8.41
C VAL A 166 -3.00 8.24 -7.34
N GLU A 167 -2.28 7.86 -6.29
CA GLU A 167 -2.84 7.14 -5.15
C GLU A 167 -3.50 8.09 -4.17
N GLU A 168 -2.78 9.14 -3.77
CA GLU A 168 -3.27 10.18 -2.90
C GLU A 168 -2.95 11.57 -3.45
N ALA A 169 -3.90 12.49 -3.35
CA ALA A 169 -3.74 13.91 -3.67
C ALA A 169 -4.73 14.70 -2.82
N TYR A 170 -4.29 15.18 -1.65
CA TYR A 170 -5.19 15.83 -0.71
C TYR A 170 -4.55 17.02 0.00
N VAL A 171 -5.43 17.88 0.51
CA VAL A 171 -5.09 18.92 1.48
C VAL A 171 -5.79 18.59 2.81
N ARG A 172 -5.09 18.81 3.91
CA ARG A 172 -5.60 18.59 5.27
C ARG A 172 -5.35 19.82 6.13
N THR A 173 -6.33 20.18 6.97
CA THR A 173 -6.19 21.24 7.96
C THR A 173 -5.27 20.84 9.10
N LEU A 174 -4.48 21.80 9.62
CA LEU A 174 -3.55 21.60 10.72
C LEU A 174 -4.01 22.24 12.03
N ALA A 175 -4.78 23.33 11.96
CA ALA A 175 -5.05 24.19 13.09
C ALA A 175 -6.54 24.29 13.47
N LEU A 176 -7.34 23.24 13.22
CA LEU A 176 -8.71 23.22 13.74
C LEU A 176 -8.71 22.95 15.24
N PRO A 177 -9.58 23.62 16.02
CA PRO A 177 -9.63 23.44 17.47
C PRO A 177 -10.18 22.06 17.86
N SER A 178 -9.95 21.70 19.12
CA SER A 178 -10.58 20.53 19.78
C SER A 178 -10.30 19.17 19.13
N GLY A 179 -9.13 18.99 18.48
CA GLY A 179 -8.76 17.72 17.85
C GLY A 179 -9.45 17.42 16.51
N LEU A 180 -10.11 18.41 15.93
CA LEU A 180 -10.73 18.28 14.61
C LEU A 180 -9.71 18.41 13.48
N SER A 181 -9.88 17.63 12.42
CA SER A 181 -9.19 17.85 11.15
C SER A 181 -10.12 17.56 9.97
N LEU A 182 -9.96 18.31 8.89
CA LEU A 182 -10.67 18.14 7.64
C LEU A 182 -9.66 17.83 6.55
N LYS A 183 -9.89 16.76 5.79
CA LYS A 183 -9.10 16.35 4.63
C LYS A 183 -9.99 16.39 3.39
N GLY A 184 -9.50 16.93 2.28
CA GLY A 184 -10.22 16.97 1.01
C GLY A 184 -9.31 16.62 -0.15
N GLY A 185 -9.82 15.84 -1.10
CA GLY A 185 -9.09 15.34 -2.27
C GLY A 185 -9.19 13.84 -2.43
N ARG A 186 -8.16 13.21 -3.01
CA ARG A 186 -8.02 11.74 -3.09
C ARG A 186 -7.21 11.24 -1.92
N PHE A 187 -7.73 10.26 -1.21
CA PHE A 187 -7.06 9.65 -0.06
C PHE A 187 -7.50 8.20 0.14
N PHE A 188 -6.65 7.37 0.73
CA PHE A 188 -7.07 6.06 1.21
C PHE A 188 -8.03 6.22 2.39
N SER A 189 -9.16 5.50 2.34
CA SER A 189 -10.13 5.50 3.43
C SER A 189 -9.51 4.95 4.71
N GLY A 190 -9.82 5.58 5.85
CA GLY A 190 -9.34 5.15 7.16
C GLY A 190 -9.97 3.88 7.71
N LEU A 191 -10.77 3.15 6.91
CA LEU A 191 -11.41 1.91 7.36
C LEU A 191 -10.38 0.80 7.62
N GLY A 192 -10.54 0.10 8.72
CA GLY A 192 -9.62 -0.95 9.14
C GLY A 192 -8.24 -0.41 9.51
N TYR A 193 -7.22 -1.24 9.31
CA TYR A 193 -5.82 -0.88 9.55
C TYR A 193 -4.99 -0.84 8.26
N VAL A 194 -5.08 -1.89 7.44
CA VAL A 194 -4.22 -2.04 6.25
C VAL A 194 -4.55 -1.04 5.15
N ASN A 195 -5.80 -0.57 5.09
CA ASN A 195 -6.24 0.26 3.97
C ASN A 195 -5.51 1.61 3.85
N GLU A 196 -5.15 2.24 4.98
CA GLU A 196 -4.38 3.50 4.98
C GLU A 196 -2.86 3.31 4.81
N VAL A 197 -2.38 2.05 4.80
CA VAL A 197 -0.95 1.73 4.75
C VAL A 197 -0.54 1.53 3.30
N HIS A 198 0.39 2.35 2.79
CA HIS A 198 0.92 2.20 1.43
C HIS A 198 1.59 0.84 1.22
N SER A 199 1.59 0.33 0.00
CA SER A 199 2.04 -1.01 -0.37
C SER A 199 3.48 -1.32 0.08
N HIS A 200 4.38 -0.35 -0.03
CA HIS A 200 5.77 -0.48 0.38
C HIS A 200 5.94 -0.69 1.90
N ALA A 201 4.95 -0.29 2.70
CA ALA A 201 4.96 -0.43 4.15
C ALA A 201 4.27 -1.70 4.67
N TRP A 202 3.63 -2.48 3.81
CA TRP A 202 3.02 -3.76 4.20
C TRP A 202 4.07 -4.76 4.71
N ASP A 203 3.62 -5.65 5.59
CA ASP A 203 4.48 -6.72 6.10
C ASP A 203 4.61 -7.90 5.14
N PHE A 204 3.71 -8.03 4.16
CA PHE A 204 3.72 -9.03 3.12
C PHE A 204 3.80 -8.35 1.76
N VAL A 205 4.22 -9.09 0.72
CA VAL A 205 4.32 -8.55 -0.65
C VAL A 205 2.96 -8.13 -1.20
N ASP A 206 1.89 -8.75 -0.71
CA ASP A 206 0.52 -8.59 -1.18
C ASP A 206 -0.46 -8.29 -0.06
N GLN A 207 -1.59 -7.71 -0.41
CA GLN A 207 -2.69 -7.49 0.51
C GLN A 207 -3.38 -8.78 0.96
N PRO A 208 -4.03 -8.78 2.16
CA PRO A 208 -4.92 -9.85 2.55
C PRO A 208 -6.00 -10.13 1.52
N LEU A 209 -6.37 -11.42 1.33
CA LEU A 209 -7.39 -11.82 0.36
C LEU A 209 -8.71 -11.08 0.53
N VAL A 210 -9.09 -10.78 1.78
CA VAL A 210 -10.36 -10.11 2.06
C VAL A 210 -10.41 -8.68 1.47
N TYR A 211 -9.29 -7.96 1.44
CA TYR A 211 -9.21 -6.66 0.78
C TYR A 211 -9.29 -6.79 -0.73
N GLN A 212 -8.60 -7.77 -1.30
CA GLN A 212 -8.67 -8.05 -2.73
C GLN A 212 -10.10 -8.42 -3.17
N ALA A 213 -10.79 -9.27 -2.41
CA ALA A 213 -12.15 -9.74 -2.74
C ALA A 213 -13.23 -8.66 -2.54
N LEU A 214 -13.12 -7.85 -1.48
CA LEU A 214 -14.19 -6.93 -1.08
C LEU A 214 -13.97 -5.48 -1.53
N PHE A 215 -12.71 -5.08 -1.82
CA PHE A 215 -12.37 -3.72 -2.23
C PHE A 215 -11.55 -3.64 -3.53
N GLY A 216 -11.13 -4.79 -4.09
CA GLY A 216 -10.27 -4.81 -5.28
C GLY A 216 -8.86 -4.29 -5.01
N GLY A 217 -8.43 -4.34 -3.76
CA GLY A 217 -7.19 -3.76 -3.27
C GLY A 217 -7.45 -2.70 -2.20
N GLN A 218 -6.76 -1.57 -2.26
CA GLN A 218 -6.98 -0.45 -1.34
C GLN A 218 -8.17 0.42 -1.78
N LEU A 219 -9.04 0.72 -0.83
CA LEU A 219 -10.15 1.63 -1.06
C LEU A 219 -9.67 3.09 -0.97
N ALA A 220 -9.56 3.76 -2.09
CA ALA A 220 -9.36 5.20 -2.17
C ALA A 220 -10.68 5.93 -2.41
N GLN A 221 -10.78 7.16 -1.88
CA GLN A 221 -11.92 8.06 -2.06
C GLN A 221 -11.46 9.37 -2.69
N ASP A 222 -12.21 9.86 -3.69
CA ASP A 222 -12.15 11.26 -4.13
C ASP A 222 -13.27 12.00 -3.40
N GLY A 223 -12.95 12.73 -2.31
CA GLY A 223 -13.97 13.24 -1.42
C GLY A 223 -13.45 14.07 -0.27
N ALA A 224 -14.14 13.98 0.86
CA ALA A 224 -13.78 14.64 2.10
C ALA A 224 -13.86 13.68 3.30
N GLN A 225 -13.00 13.91 4.29
CA GLN A 225 -12.98 13.23 5.57
C GLN A 225 -12.96 14.27 6.69
N LEU A 226 -13.89 14.16 7.61
CA LEU A 226 -13.86 14.86 8.89
C LEU A 226 -13.41 13.87 9.96
N LYS A 227 -12.34 14.20 10.68
CA LYS A 227 -11.76 13.40 11.75
C LYS A 227 -11.75 14.18 13.04
N TRP A 228 -12.07 13.52 14.14
CA TRP A 228 -11.98 14.05 15.49
C TRP A 228 -11.16 13.12 16.38
N LEU A 229 -10.11 13.65 16.95
CA LEU A 229 -9.32 13.00 17.98
C LEU A 229 -9.76 13.52 19.35
N ALA A 230 -10.29 12.65 20.18
CA ALA A 230 -10.77 13.04 21.51
C ALA A 230 -9.61 13.49 22.40
N PRO A 231 -9.78 14.55 23.19
CA PRO A 231 -8.77 15.00 24.15
C PRO A 231 -8.82 14.18 25.45
N THR A 232 -8.54 12.89 25.35
CA THR A 232 -8.60 11.90 26.46
C THR A 232 -7.30 11.11 26.52
N ASP A 233 -6.99 10.52 27.71
CA ASP A 233 -5.83 9.65 27.88
C ASP A 233 -5.93 8.39 27.01
N LEU A 234 -7.14 7.90 26.82
CA LEU A 234 -7.43 6.83 25.87
C LEU A 234 -7.43 7.43 24.45
N PHE A 235 -6.68 6.85 23.52
CA PHE A 235 -6.81 7.20 22.11
C PHE A 235 -8.22 6.87 21.63
N ILE A 236 -8.98 7.88 21.25
CA ILE A 236 -10.30 7.72 20.61
C ILE A 236 -10.32 8.60 19.38
N GLU A 237 -10.46 7.99 18.23
CA GLU A 237 -10.58 8.66 16.94
C GLU A 237 -11.94 8.33 16.31
N LEU A 238 -12.69 9.37 15.95
CA LEU A 238 -13.91 9.24 15.15
C LEU A 238 -13.69 9.89 13.79
N ALA A 239 -14.15 9.25 12.72
CA ALA A 239 -14.11 9.86 11.42
C ALA A 239 -15.37 9.58 10.60
N ALA A 240 -15.72 10.55 9.76
CA ALA A 240 -16.76 10.43 8.75
C ALA A 240 -16.16 10.79 7.38
N GLU A 241 -16.41 9.95 6.40
CA GLU A 241 -15.92 10.13 5.04
C GLU A 241 -17.09 10.18 4.06
N THR A 242 -16.91 10.92 2.98
CA THR A 242 -17.83 10.91 1.86
C THR A 242 -17.07 11.18 0.56
N GLY A 243 -17.55 10.64 -0.56
CA GLY A 243 -16.88 10.79 -1.84
C GLY A 243 -17.71 10.38 -3.04
N ASN A 244 -17.05 10.35 -4.19
CA ASN A 244 -17.70 9.99 -5.47
C ASN A 244 -17.96 8.48 -5.62
N GLY A 245 -17.40 7.62 -4.73
CA GLY A 245 -17.61 6.18 -4.70
C GLY A 245 -17.22 5.43 -5.97
N GLN A 246 -16.27 5.95 -6.74
CA GLN A 246 -15.89 5.39 -8.05
C GLN A 246 -15.07 4.10 -7.97
N ARG A 247 -14.48 3.81 -6.82
CA ARG A 247 -13.68 2.59 -6.61
C ARG A 247 -14.58 1.43 -6.16
N PHE A 248 -14.22 0.21 -6.58
CA PHE A 248 -14.88 -1.01 -6.11
C PHE A 248 -14.99 -1.02 -4.57
N PRO A 249 -16.14 -1.41 -3.97
CA PRO A 249 -17.35 -2.01 -4.56
C PRO A 249 -18.36 -1.02 -5.17
N GLY A 250 -18.08 0.29 -5.18
CA GLY A 250 -18.88 1.28 -5.87
C GLY A 250 -18.57 1.38 -7.37
N THR A 251 -19.22 2.32 -8.04
CA THR A 251 -18.89 2.75 -9.40
C THR A 251 -19.10 4.25 -9.52
N ARG A 252 -18.45 4.87 -10.49
CA ARG A 252 -18.71 6.26 -10.81
C ARG A 252 -20.14 6.40 -11.37
N LEU A 253 -20.94 7.19 -10.68
CA LEU A 253 -22.30 7.48 -11.14
C LEU A 253 -22.29 8.65 -12.14
N ALA A 254 -23.11 8.54 -13.20
CA ALA A 254 -23.29 9.60 -14.20
C ALA A 254 -24.21 10.73 -13.69
N ARG A 255 -24.03 11.17 -12.45
CA ARG A 255 -24.84 12.22 -11.81
C ARG A 255 -24.00 13.07 -10.86
N ASN A 256 -24.51 14.25 -10.54
CA ASN A 256 -23.93 15.10 -9.51
C ASN A 256 -24.17 14.52 -8.12
N GLY A 257 -23.20 14.74 -7.20
CA GLY A 257 -23.33 14.43 -5.79
C GLY A 257 -22.45 13.28 -5.31
N LEU A 258 -22.71 12.89 -4.07
CA LEU A 258 -21.93 11.89 -3.35
C LEU A 258 -22.50 10.50 -3.62
N ASN A 259 -21.63 9.51 -3.75
CA ASN A 259 -22.02 8.12 -4.01
C ASN A 259 -21.73 7.17 -2.86
N GLY A 260 -21.40 7.66 -1.72
CA GLY A 260 -21.17 6.81 -0.58
C GLY A 260 -20.45 7.53 0.53
N GLY A 261 -20.21 6.81 1.61
CA GLY A 261 -19.48 7.31 2.75
C GLY A 261 -19.14 6.22 3.75
N ALA A 262 -18.24 6.54 4.67
CA ALA A 262 -17.84 5.67 5.75
C ALA A 262 -17.94 6.39 7.09
N LEU A 263 -18.17 5.61 8.15
CA LEU A 263 -18.05 6.02 9.55
C LEU A 263 -17.04 5.10 10.21
N LEU A 264 -16.13 5.68 11.00
CA LEU A 264 -15.01 4.98 11.60
C LEU A 264 -14.86 5.35 13.06
N VAL A 265 -14.54 4.37 13.87
CA VAL A 265 -14.20 4.52 15.29
C VAL A 265 -12.95 3.71 15.55
N HIS A 266 -11.92 4.35 16.09
CA HIS A 266 -10.71 3.67 16.55
C HIS A 266 -10.47 4.01 18.03
N VAL A 267 -10.08 2.99 18.78
CA VAL A 267 -9.73 3.11 20.20
C VAL A 267 -8.41 2.39 20.42
N GLY A 268 -7.52 3.00 21.21
CA GLY A 268 -6.23 2.39 21.49
C GLY A 268 -5.63 2.92 22.79
N ASN A 269 -4.64 2.20 23.30
CA ASN A 269 -3.86 2.63 24.48
C ASN A 269 -2.53 1.88 24.54
N ASP A 270 -1.69 2.32 25.45
CA ASP A 270 -0.49 1.63 25.86
C ASP A 270 -0.73 0.83 27.15
N ILE A 271 -0.10 -0.34 27.25
CA ILE A 271 -0.08 -1.17 28.46
C ILE A 271 1.38 -1.23 28.94
N GLY A 272 1.66 -0.41 29.95
CA GLY A 272 3.04 -0.19 30.40
C GLY A 272 3.87 0.52 29.31
N ASP A 273 5.17 0.22 29.30
CA ASP A 273 6.15 0.80 28.37
C ASP A 273 6.46 -0.09 27.14
N SER A 274 5.81 -1.23 27.04
CA SER A 274 6.23 -2.28 26.11
C SER A 274 5.14 -2.73 25.15
N VAL A 275 3.87 -2.45 25.43
CA VAL A 275 2.74 -2.92 24.62
C VAL A 275 1.85 -1.75 24.23
N SER A 276 1.54 -1.64 22.94
CA SER A 276 0.50 -0.75 22.46
C SER A 276 -0.53 -1.54 21.63
N TRP A 277 -1.79 -1.12 21.71
CA TRP A 277 -2.87 -1.74 20.98
C TRP A 277 -3.82 -0.70 20.41
N ARG A 278 -4.46 -1.08 19.29
CA ARG A 278 -5.58 -0.35 18.69
C ARG A 278 -6.63 -1.34 18.24
N ALA A 279 -7.90 -0.98 18.40
CA ALA A 279 -9.03 -1.68 17.82
C ALA A 279 -9.93 -0.68 17.09
N GLY A 280 -10.61 -1.14 16.04
CA GLY A 280 -11.45 -0.30 15.22
C GLY A 280 -12.74 -1.00 14.80
N LEU A 281 -13.74 -0.16 14.50
CA LEU A 281 -14.98 -0.57 13.86
C LEU A 281 -15.33 0.47 12.81
N SER A 282 -15.52 0.02 11.56
CA SER A 282 -15.84 0.88 10.44
C SER A 282 -17.06 0.37 9.70
N TRP A 283 -17.84 1.29 9.15
CA TRP A 283 -18.97 1.01 8.28
C TRP A 283 -18.87 1.82 7.00
N LEU A 284 -18.97 1.14 5.86
CA LEU A 284 -18.95 1.71 4.53
C LEU A 284 -20.28 1.44 3.81
N SER A 285 -20.81 2.44 3.09
CA SER A 285 -21.93 2.25 2.19
C SER A 285 -21.63 2.93 0.84
N GLN A 286 -21.75 2.17 -0.24
CA GLN A 286 -21.55 2.65 -1.60
C GLN A 286 -22.64 2.12 -2.53
N ARG A 287 -22.85 2.80 -3.67
CA ARG A 287 -23.73 2.35 -4.75
C ARG A 287 -22.91 1.94 -5.95
N ALA A 288 -23.34 0.87 -6.58
CA ALA A 288 -22.84 0.43 -7.88
C ALA A 288 -23.92 0.63 -8.93
N GLU A 289 -23.56 1.14 -10.09
CA GLU A 289 -24.39 1.23 -11.28
C GLU A 289 -23.61 0.59 -12.42
N ASN A 290 -24.16 -0.50 -12.95
CA ASN A 290 -23.52 -1.28 -14.02
C ASN A 290 -22.07 -1.67 -13.70
N ARG A 291 -21.81 -2.20 -12.49
CA ARG A 291 -20.50 -2.74 -12.12
C ARG A 291 -20.28 -4.04 -12.85
N SER A 292 -19.66 -3.96 -14.03
CA SER A 292 -19.47 -5.07 -14.94
C SER A 292 -18.22 -5.88 -14.62
N PHE A 293 -18.30 -7.19 -14.87
CA PHE A 293 -17.19 -8.12 -14.84
C PHE A 293 -17.36 -9.19 -15.90
N ALA A 294 -16.25 -9.70 -16.41
CA ALA A 294 -16.28 -10.79 -17.37
C ALA A 294 -16.37 -12.13 -16.64
N ASP A 295 -17.21 -13.03 -17.15
CA ASP A 295 -17.31 -14.42 -16.69
C ASP A 295 -17.40 -15.37 -17.90
N LEU A 296 -17.44 -16.64 -17.64
CA LEU A 296 -17.71 -17.68 -18.63
C LEU A 296 -18.99 -18.40 -18.22
N ASP A 297 -19.87 -18.61 -19.17
CA ASP A 297 -21.04 -19.47 -18.96
C ASP A 297 -20.63 -20.94 -18.82
N GLY A 298 -21.58 -21.80 -18.45
CA GLY A 298 -21.32 -23.24 -18.27
C GLY A 298 -20.85 -23.96 -19.53
N THR A 299 -20.85 -23.32 -20.69
CA THR A 299 -20.35 -23.85 -21.96
C THR A 299 -19.00 -23.28 -22.38
N GLY A 300 -18.47 -22.33 -21.60
CA GLY A 300 -17.23 -21.60 -21.89
C GLY A 300 -17.44 -20.37 -22.79
N GLY A 301 -18.69 -19.96 -23.03
CA GLY A 301 -19.01 -18.72 -23.74
C GLY A 301 -18.74 -17.50 -22.89
N ALA A 302 -18.22 -16.42 -23.51
CA ALA A 302 -17.96 -15.17 -22.81
C ALA A 302 -19.26 -14.48 -22.39
N VAL A 303 -19.33 -14.06 -21.14
CA VAL A 303 -20.44 -13.35 -20.51
C VAL A 303 -19.93 -12.05 -19.90
N ALA A 304 -20.71 -10.99 -20.00
CA ALA A 304 -20.51 -9.76 -19.25
C ALA A 304 -21.63 -9.64 -18.21
N ASP A 305 -21.32 -9.97 -16.96
CA ASP A 305 -22.24 -9.73 -15.86
C ASP A 305 -22.13 -8.30 -15.36
N ALA A 306 -23.23 -7.74 -14.85
CA ALA A 306 -23.22 -6.39 -14.31
C ALA A 306 -24.14 -6.23 -13.10
N PHE A 307 -23.59 -5.75 -12.01
CA PHE A 307 -24.33 -5.48 -10.78
C PHE A 307 -24.74 -4.01 -10.69
N THR A 308 -26.01 -3.77 -10.37
CA THR A 308 -26.55 -2.46 -10.02
C THR A 308 -27.27 -2.55 -8.69
N GLY A 309 -26.81 -1.80 -7.68
CA GLY A 309 -27.38 -1.92 -6.33
C GLY A 309 -26.59 -1.16 -5.28
N ARG A 310 -26.74 -1.62 -4.05
CA ARG A 310 -26.05 -1.06 -2.89
C ARG A 310 -25.12 -2.10 -2.26
N SER A 311 -23.91 -1.65 -1.93
CA SER A 311 -22.93 -2.41 -1.17
C SER A 311 -22.73 -1.77 0.20
N ARG A 312 -22.79 -2.56 1.28
CA ARG A 312 -22.56 -2.14 2.66
C ARG A 312 -21.55 -3.08 3.30
N THR A 313 -20.46 -2.52 3.81
CA THR A 313 -19.37 -3.31 4.41
C THR A 313 -19.11 -2.86 5.84
N TRP A 314 -19.05 -3.81 6.75
CA TRP A 314 -18.52 -3.66 8.10
C TRP A 314 -17.08 -4.15 8.13
N VAL A 315 -16.23 -3.43 8.85
CA VAL A 315 -14.83 -3.81 9.10
C VAL A 315 -14.57 -3.70 10.59
N ALA A 316 -14.11 -4.78 11.19
CA ALA A 316 -13.58 -4.80 12.56
C ALA A 316 -12.08 -5.10 12.48
N ASP A 317 -11.26 -4.29 13.12
CA ASP A 317 -9.81 -4.43 13.11
C ASP A 317 -9.22 -4.42 14.53
N ALA A 318 -8.10 -5.10 14.68
CA ALA A 318 -7.31 -5.07 15.90
C ALA A 318 -5.83 -5.24 15.59
N ILE A 319 -5.00 -4.44 16.26
CA ILE A 319 -3.54 -4.54 16.19
C ILE A 319 -2.96 -4.44 17.59
N LEU A 320 -1.97 -5.29 17.85
CA LEU A 320 -1.17 -5.26 19.05
C LEU A 320 0.31 -5.22 18.65
N LYS A 321 1.06 -4.30 19.23
CA LYS A 321 2.51 -4.16 19.06
C LYS A 321 3.17 -4.33 20.42
N TRP A 322 4.22 -5.11 20.43
CA TRP A 322 5.08 -5.31 21.60
C TRP A 322 6.52 -5.02 21.25
N ALA A 323 7.18 -4.23 22.07
CA ALA A 323 8.61 -3.97 22.01
C ALA A 323 9.13 -3.77 23.42
N PRO A 324 10.20 -4.47 23.85
CA PRO A 324 10.75 -4.32 25.19
C PRO A 324 11.11 -2.86 25.50
N HIS A 325 10.54 -2.29 26.56
CA HIS A 325 10.75 -0.90 26.97
C HIS A 325 10.52 0.12 25.83
N GLY A 326 9.56 -0.15 24.93
CA GLY A 326 9.29 0.69 23.76
C GLY A 326 10.36 0.64 22.67
N ASN A 327 11.43 -0.13 22.84
CA ASN A 327 12.54 -0.22 21.88
C ASN A 327 12.34 -1.35 20.87
N GLY A 328 11.73 -1.03 19.74
CA GLY A 328 11.53 -1.97 18.63
C GLY A 328 12.79 -2.33 17.83
N ASN A 329 13.93 -1.68 18.07
CA ASN A 329 15.14 -1.89 17.25
C ASN A 329 15.80 -3.26 17.48
N LEU A 330 15.67 -3.84 18.67
CA LEU A 330 16.25 -5.12 19.00
C LEU A 330 15.29 -6.27 18.71
N ARG A 331 14.13 -6.21 19.33
CA ARG A 331 13.06 -7.21 19.20
C ARG A 331 11.71 -6.51 19.19
N SER A 332 10.81 -6.96 18.37
CA SER A 332 9.43 -6.49 18.39
C SER A 332 8.50 -7.57 17.85
N PHE A 333 7.26 -7.53 18.28
CA PHE A 333 6.20 -8.39 17.78
C PHE A 333 4.99 -7.54 17.42
N LYS A 334 4.41 -7.80 16.25
CA LYS A 334 3.15 -7.21 15.79
C LYS A 334 2.17 -8.32 15.50
N LEU A 335 1.01 -8.26 16.11
CA LEU A 335 -0.15 -9.11 15.81
C LEU A 335 -1.25 -8.23 15.24
N GLN A 336 -1.85 -8.64 14.12
CA GLN A 336 -2.88 -7.88 13.43
C GLN A 336 -3.94 -8.81 12.88
N ALA A 337 -5.20 -8.43 13.05
CA ALA A 337 -6.35 -9.16 12.53
C ALA A 337 -7.42 -8.18 12.07
N GLU A 338 -8.08 -8.52 10.98
CA GLU A 338 -9.27 -7.79 10.52
C GLU A 338 -10.32 -8.78 10.02
N TYR A 339 -11.60 -8.47 10.32
CA TYR A 339 -12.77 -9.17 9.83
C TYR A 339 -13.65 -8.21 9.05
N LEU A 340 -14.00 -8.58 7.83
CA LEU A 340 -14.82 -7.78 6.93
C LEU A 340 -16.08 -8.57 6.56
N ARG A 341 -17.23 -7.88 6.53
CA ARG A 341 -18.50 -8.44 6.08
C ARG A 341 -19.22 -7.49 5.16
N ARG A 342 -19.46 -7.92 3.92
CA ARG A 342 -20.16 -7.17 2.89
C ARG A 342 -21.55 -7.74 2.65
N ASN A 343 -22.56 -6.87 2.61
CA ASN A 343 -23.91 -7.16 2.17
C ASN A 343 -24.20 -6.36 0.91
N GLU A 344 -24.63 -7.05 -0.14
CA GLU A 344 -25.04 -6.44 -1.40
C GLU A 344 -26.50 -6.75 -1.69
N ASP A 345 -27.25 -5.79 -2.18
CA ASP A 345 -28.62 -5.93 -2.61
C ASP A 345 -28.89 -5.07 -3.86
N GLY A 346 -29.56 -5.65 -4.86
CA GLY A 346 -29.82 -4.99 -6.13
C GLY A 346 -30.24 -5.95 -7.23
N GLN A 347 -29.72 -5.71 -8.44
CA GLN A 347 -29.95 -6.52 -9.62
C GLN A 347 -28.63 -6.98 -10.23
N LEU A 348 -28.62 -8.18 -10.79
CA LEU A 348 -27.53 -8.73 -11.59
C LEU A 348 -28.03 -8.94 -13.02
N ALA A 349 -27.35 -8.31 -13.96
CA ALA A 349 -27.56 -8.53 -15.39
C ALA A 349 -26.61 -9.59 -15.90
N PHE A 350 -27.11 -10.45 -16.79
CA PHE A 350 -26.37 -11.45 -17.56
C PHE A 350 -26.45 -11.06 -19.03
N VAL A 351 -25.32 -10.71 -19.62
CA VAL A 351 -25.25 -10.16 -20.98
C VAL A 351 -24.32 -11.01 -21.84
N THR A 352 -24.91 -11.58 -22.90
CA THR A 352 -24.19 -12.24 -23.99
C THR A 352 -24.47 -11.54 -25.31
N ALA A 353 -23.87 -11.99 -26.42
CA ALA A 353 -24.18 -11.48 -27.74
C ALA A 353 -25.67 -11.68 -28.15
N GLN A 354 -26.36 -12.66 -27.52
CA GLN A 354 -27.72 -13.07 -27.87
C GLN A 354 -28.76 -12.70 -26.84
N GLN A 355 -28.37 -12.44 -25.58
CA GLN A 355 -29.28 -12.25 -24.46
C GLN A 355 -28.84 -11.10 -23.56
N ASN A 356 -29.84 -10.37 -23.05
CA ASN A 356 -29.65 -9.41 -22.00
C ASN A 356 -30.77 -9.62 -20.97
N LEU A 357 -30.43 -10.30 -19.89
CA LEU A 357 -31.34 -10.71 -18.83
C LEU A 357 -30.91 -10.00 -17.54
N ALA A 358 -31.86 -9.63 -16.69
CA ALA A 358 -31.56 -9.05 -15.38
C ALA A 358 -32.61 -9.47 -14.36
N ASP A 359 -32.18 -9.75 -13.14
CA ASP A 359 -33.06 -10.10 -12.02
C ASP A 359 -32.43 -9.69 -10.69
N SER A 360 -33.15 -9.90 -9.60
CA SER A 360 -32.71 -9.62 -8.25
C SER A 360 -31.38 -10.32 -7.90
N TYR A 361 -30.59 -9.62 -7.11
CA TYR A 361 -29.34 -10.15 -6.55
C TYR A 361 -29.20 -9.74 -5.11
N SER A 362 -28.83 -10.69 -4.25
CA SER A 362 -28.36 -10.38 -2.91
C SER A 362 -27.20 -11.31 -2.52
N ALA A 363 -26.25 -10.77 -1.76
CA ALA A 363 -25.11 -11.51 -1.27
C ALA A 363 -24.72 -11.08 0.14
N ARG A 364 -24.30 -12.05 0.96
CA ARG A 364 -23.72 -11.82 2.29
C ARG A 364 -22.38 -12.53 2.35
N GLN A 365 -21.33 -11.81 2.09
CA GLN A 365 -19.98 -12.33 1.98
C GLN A 365 -19.13 -11.83 3.13
N SER A 366 -18.16 -12.62 3.57
CA SER A 366 -17.24 -12.23 4.63
C SER A 366 -15.84 -12.79 4.42
N GLY A 367 -14.90 -12.26 5.18
CA GLY A 367 -13.55 -12.80 5.24
C GLY A 367 -12.77 -12.16 6.37
N TRP A 368 -11.67 -12.78 6.70
CA TRP A 368 -10.77 -12.31 7.73
C TRP A 368 -9.33 -12.74 7.44
N TYR A 369 -8.42 -12.05 8.06
CA TYR A 369 -7.04 -12.50 8.13
C TYR A 369 -6.49 -12.30 9.54
N LEU A 370 -5.48 -13.11 9.86
CA LEU A 370 -4.63 -12.97 11.03
C LEU A 370 -3.18 -13.01 10.58
N GLN A 371 -2.40 -12.01 10.95
CA GLN A 371 -0.96 -11.99 10.70
C GLN A 371 -0.15 -11.67 11.96
N GLY A 372 0.98 -12.33 12.09
CA GLY A 372 1.99 -12.07 13.11
C GLY A 372 3.34 -11.82 12.48
N VAL A 373 4.05 -10.80 12.97
CA VAL A 373 5.41 -10.47 12.53
C VAL A 373 6.31 -10.31 13.74
N TYR A 374 7.41 -11.04 13.77
CA TYR A 374 8.38 -11.02 14.85
C TYR A 374 9.77 -10.61 14.36
N GLN A 375 10.27 -9.51 14.89
CA GLN A 375 11.67 -9.13 14.75
C GLN A 375 12.47 -9.84 15.84
N PHE A 376 13.20 -10.88 15.48
CA PHE A 376 13.95 -11.72 16.42
C PHE A 376 15.39 -11.26 16.62
N LEU A 377 15.93 -10.53 15.65
CA LEU A 377 17.24 -9.87 15.68
C LEU A 377 17.10 -8.48 15.03
N PRO A 378 18.00 -7.53 15.33
CA PRO A 378 18.04 -6.26 14.60
C PRO A 378 18.07 -6.51 13.10
N ARG A 379 17.13 -5.86 12.36
CA ARG A 379 17.03 -5.93 10.89
C ARG A 379 16.50 -7.27 10.31
N TRP A 380 16.19 -8.28 11.14
CA TRP A 380 15.67 -9.56 10.69
C TRP A 380 14.27 -9.81 11.24
N ARG A 381 13.32 -10.04 10.35
CA ARG A 381 11.92 -10.30 10.71
C ARG A 381 11.44 -11.59 10.04
N PHE A 382 10.58 -12.28 10.75
CA PHE A 382 9.79 -13.40 10.23
C PHE A 382 8.32 -13.11 10.46
N GLY A 383 7.45 -13.46 9.49
CA GLY A 383 6.01 -13.30 9.63
C GLY A 383 5.24 -14.45 9.01
N ALA A 384 4.04 -14.66 9.54
CA ALA A 384 3.05 -15.57 8.99
C ALA A 384 1.69 -14.89 8.90
N ARG A 385 0.93 -15.19 7.85
CA ARG A 385 -0.45 -14.72 7.64
C ARG A 385 -1.33 -15.88 7.19
N TYR A 386 -2.53 -15.92 7.75
CA TYR A 386 -3.62 -16.78 7.31
C TYR A 386 -4.78 -15.92 6.87
N ASP A 387 -5.27 -16.15 5.66
CA ASP A 387 -6.42 -15.52 5.05
C ASP A 387 -7.54 -16.54 4.87
N SER A 388 -8.78 -16.18 5.16
CA SER A 388 -9.96 -17.01 4.95
C SER A 388 -11.13 -16.17 4.50
N LEU A 389 -11.77 -16.59 3.43
CA LEU A 389 -12.99 -15.98 2.89
C LEU A 389 -14.15 -16.95 2.95
N ASP A 390 -15.36 -16.41 2.95
CA ASP A 390 -16.60 -17.13 2.84
C ASP A 390 -17.53 -16.36 1.88
N SER A 391 -17.84 -16.97 0.74
CA SER A 391 -18.80 -16.39 -0.22
C SER A 391 -20.22 -16.31 0.38
N GLY A 392 -20.49 -17.05 1.45
CA GLY A 392 -21.73 -17.02 2.21
C GLY A 392 -22.98 -17.29 1.36
N ASP A 393 -24.04 -16.57 1.71
CA ASP A 393 -25.32 -16.71 1.01
C ASP A 393 -25.36 -15.78 -0.20
N VAL A 394 -25.38 -16.35 -1.40
CA VAL A 394 -25.58 -15.64 -2.68
C VAL A 394 -26.89 -16.08 -3.31
N ALA A 395 -27.80 -15.14 -3.51
CA ALA A 395 -29.09 -15.35 -4.17
C ALA A 395 -29.12 -14.61 -5.51
N ILE A 396 -29.21 -15.35 -6.61
CA ILE A 396 -29.27 -14.86 -7.98
C ILE A 396 -30.70 -15.14 -8.51
N GLY A 397 -31.49 -14.08 -8.73
CA GLY A 397 -32.88 -14.23 -9.16
C GLY A 397 -33.05 -15.04 -10.44
N LEU A 398 -32.17 -14.83 -11.43
CA LEU A 398 -32.18 -15.63 -12.67
C LEU A 398 -32.02 -17.13 -12.43
N VAL A 399 -31.28 -17.53 -11.39
CA VAL A 399 -31.14 -18.95 -10.98
C VAL A 399 -32.36 -19.40 -10.16
N GLN A 400 -32.80 -18.60 -9.20
CA GLN A 400 -33.92 -18.94 -8.32
C GLN A 400 -35.25 -19.10 -9.07
N HIS A 401 -35.45 -18.31 -10.12
CA HIS A 401 -36.63 -18.38 -11.00
C HIS A 401 -36.48 -19.41 -12.15
N GLY A 402 -35.37 -20.16 -12.18
CA GLY A 402 -35.15 -21.22 -13.17
C GLY A 402 -34.89 -20.70 -14.60
N VAL A 403 -34.49 -19.44 -14.75
CA VAL A 403 -34.18 -18.85 -16.07
C VAL A 403 -32.81 -19.31 -16.54
N LEU A 404 -31.81 -19.37 -15.66
CA LEU A 404 -30.45 -19.81 -15.92
C LEU A 404 -29.97 -20.79 -14.83
N PRO A 405 -29.08 -21.73 -15.18
CA PRO A 405 -28.46 -22.58 -14.17
C PRO A 405 -27.36 -21.81 -13.41
N LEU A 406 -27.01 -22.26 -12.20
CA LEU A 406 -25.91 -21.64 -11.42
C LEU A 406 -24.56 -21.67 -12.17
N THR A 407 -24.36 -22.65 -13.04
CA THR A 407 -23.14 -22.75 -13.87
C THR A 407 -22.96 -21.60 -14.86
N ALA A 408 -24.02 -20.83 -15.13
CA ALA A 408 -23.92 -19.59 -15.90
C ALA A 408 -23.23 -18.44 -15.15
N PHE A 409 -23.06 -18.58 -13.83
CA PHE A 409 -22.41 -17.63 -12.93
C PHE A 409 -21.27 -18.33 -12.19
N GLY A 410 -20.36 -18.94 -12.92
CA GLY A 410 -19.34 -19.83 -12.37
C GLY A 410 -18.48 -19.18 -11.30
N VAL A 411 -18.09 -17.91 -11.47
CA VAL A 411 -17.28 -17.18 -10.49
C VAL A 411 -18.02 -16.91 -9.16
N LEU A 412 -19.37 -16.89 -9.17
CA LEU A 412 -20.21 -16.65 -7.98
C LEU A 412 -20.67 -17.96 -7.31
N ALA A 413 -20.19 -19.11 -7.75
CA ALA A 413 -20.47 -20.39 -7.11
C ALA A 413 -19.97 -20.39 -5.65
N PRO A 414 -20.70 -21.05 -4.70
CA PRO A 414 -20.28 -21.10 -3.31
C PRO A 414 -18.84 -21.59 -3.13
N ALA A 415 -18.04 -20.81 -2.38
CA ALA A 415 -16.63 -21.09 -2.18
C ALA A 415 -16.13 -20.58 -0.83
N ALA A 416 -15.02 -21.15 -0.36
CA ALA A 416 -14.34 -20.76 0.87
C ALA A 416 -12.83 -20.59 0.57
N PRO A 417 -12.43 -19.53 -0.13
CA PRO A 417 -11.03 -19.27 -0.49
C PRO A 417 -10.13 -19.12 0.74
N ARG A 418 -8.90 -19.62 0.66
CA ARG A 418 -7.93 -19.55 1.76
C ARG A 418 -6.54 -19.32 1.21
N ARG A 419 -5.70 -18.67 2.02
CA ARG A 419 -4.27 -18.51 1.73
C ARG A 419 -3.45 -18.55 3.02
N VAL A 420 -2.31 -19.24 2.96
CA VAL A 420 -1.29 -19.22 4.01
C VAL A 420 -0.04 -18.61 3.44
N SER A 421 0.50 -17.59 4.09
CA SER A 421 1.73 -16.91 3.66
C SER A 421 2.74 -16.89 4.79
N ALA A 422 4.00 -17.10 4.44
CA ALA A 422 5.14 -16.90 5.33
C ALA A 422 6.14 -15.95 4.67
N MET A 423 6.72 -15.04 5.43
CA MET A 423 7.71 -14.10 4.93
C MET A 423 8.94 -14.03 5.82
N PHE A 424 10.06 -13.69 5.21
CA PHE A 424 11.32 -13.46 5.87
C PHE A 424 11.94 -12.17 5.31
N ASP A 425 12.19 -11.19 6.19
CA ASP A 425 12.72 -9.89 5.82
C ASP A 425 14.15 -9.73 6.34
N TRP A 426 14.98 -9.15 5.48
CA TRP A 426 16.24 -8.54 5.86
C TRP A 426 16.24 -7.05 5.51
N ASN A 427 16.45 -6.21 6.52
CA ASN A 427 16.49 -4.75 6.37
C ASN A 427 17.92 -4.27 6.64
N PRO A 428 18.83 -4.26 5.63
CA PRO A 428 20.22 -3.83 5.81
C PRO A 428 20.36 -2.45 6.43
N SER A 429 19.41 -1.57 6.11
CA SER A 429 19.25 -0.22 6.67
C SER A 429 17.77 0.08 6.85
N GLU A 430 17.44 1.25 7.41
CA GLU A 430 16.08 1.77 7.46
C GLU A 430 15.50 2.11 6.07
N PHE A 431 16.38 2.29 5.07
CA PHE A 431 16.02 2.64 3.69
C PHE A 431 15.94 1.44 2.74
N THR A 432 16.27 0.24 3.21
CA THR A 432 16.39 -0.93 2.34
C THR A 432 15.72 -2.13 2.96
N ARG A 433 14.91 -2.84 2.16
CA ARG A 433 14.29 -4.10 2.54
C ARG A 433 14.45 -5.14 1.43
N LEU A 434 14.87 -6.34 1.81
CA LEU A 434 14.78 -7.55 1.01
C LEU A 434 13.81 -8.51 1.70
N ARG A 435 12.81 -8.98 0.97
CA ARG A 435 11.76 -9.87 1.49
C ARG A 435 11.64 -11.10 0.62
N LEU A 436 11.69 -12.26 1.26
CA LEU A 436 11.31 -13.53 0.67
C LEU A 436 9.94 -13.93 1.23
N GLN A 437 8.97 -14.17 0.36
CA GLN A 437 7.64 -14.63 0.74
C GLN A 437 7.31 -15.93 0.01
N TYR A 438 6.69 -16.85 0.73
CA TYR A 438 6.09 -18.05 0.17
C TYR A 438 4.62 -18.12 0.55
N ALA A 439 3.74 -18.43 -0.41
CA ALA A 439 2.33 -18.56 -0.17
C ALA A 439 1.75 -19.84 -0.80
N TRP A 440 0.83 -20.48 -0.07
CA TRP A 440 -0.11 -21.47 -0.58
C TRP A 440 -1.45 -20.79 -0.77
N ASP A 441 -1.83 -20.58 -2.02
CA ASP A 441 -3.03 -19.87 -2.41
C ASP A 441 -4.08 -20.86 -2.96
N ASP A 442 -5.18 -20.99 -2.24
CA ASP A 442 -6.36 -21.79 -2.57
C ASP A 442 -7.57 -20.86 -2.84
N ALA A 443 -7.30 -19.64 -3.35
CA ALA A 443 -8.36 -18.64 -3.59
C ALA A 443 -9.08 -18.82 -4.90
N ARG A 444 -8.50 -19.51 -5.89
CA ARG A 444 -9.08 -19.75 -7.23
C ARG A 444 -9.94 -21.01 -7.27
N MET A 445 -10.90 -21.04 -8.19
CA MET A 445 -11.68 -22.26 -8.44
C MET A 445 -10.77 -23.36 -8.97
N SER A 446 -10.77 -24.51 -8.28
CA SER A 446 -10.09 -25.75 -8.71
C SER A 446 -8.59 -25.63 -9.02
N VAL A 447 -7.96 -24.52 -8.62
CA VAL A 447 -6.53 -24.26 -8.86
C VAL A 447 -5.85 -23.88 -7.54
N ARG A 448 -4.88 -24.69 -7.14
CA ARG A 448 -3.98 -24.34 -6.05
C ARG A 448 -2.70 -23.74 -6.63
N ASP A 449 -2.31 -22.57 -6.14
CA ASP A 449 -1.12 -21.87 -6.57
C ASP A 449 -0.09 -21.80 -5.45
N ARG A 450 1.13 -22.24 -5.73
CA ARG A 450 2.28 -22.03 -4.84
C ARG A 450 3.07 -20.84 -5.39
N GLN A 451 3.26 -19.84 -4.56
CA GLN A 451 3.84 -18.57 -4.94
C GLN A 451 5.12 -18.35 -4.17
N LEU A 452 6.23 -18.17 -4.84
CA LEU A 452 7.50 -17.76 -4.25
C LEU A 452 7.85 -16.37 -4.80
N MET A 453 8.03 -15.40 -3.91
CA MET A 453 8.28 -14.01 -4.27
C MET A 453 9.51 -13.50 -3.54
N LEU A 454 10.42 -12.86 -4.27
CA LEU A 454 11.52 -12.08 -3.73
C LEU A 454 11.26 -10.61 -4.09
N GLN A 455 11.09 -9.77 -3.06
CA GLN A 455 10.86 -8.33 -3.21
C GLN A 455 12.06 -7.55 -2.68
N TYR A 456 12.41 -6.46 -3.36
CA TYR A 456 13.32 -5.45 -2.85
C TYR A 456 12.65 -4.08 -2.83
N LEU A 457 12.97 -3.28 -1.82
CA LEU A 457 12.50 -1.91 -1.66
C LEU A 457 13.67 -1.02 -1.24
N TYR A 458 13.75 0.15 -1.88
CA TYR A 458 14.69 1.22 -1.53
C TYR A 458 13.93 2.53 -1.32
N ALA A 459 14.12 3.17 -0.16
CA ALA A 459 13.57 4.48 0.14
C ALA A 459 14.64 5.56 -0.05
N ILE A 460 14.31 6.64 -0.73
CA ILE A 460 15.21 7.77 -1.02
C ILE A 460 14.50 9.06 -0.59
N GLY A 461 15.19 9.93 0.12
CA GLY A 461 14.67 11.25 0.52
C GLY A 461 13.97 11.25 1.88
N ALA A 462 13.12 12.24 2.11
CA ALA A 462 12.40 12.41 3.37
C ALA A 462 11.25 11.40 3.48
N HIS A 463 11.54 10.21 3.99
CA HIS A 463 10.51 9.20 4.25
C HIS A 463 9.79 9.56 5.56
N GLY A 464 8.48 9.85 5.48
CA GLY A 464 7.65 10.06 6.66
C GLY A 464 7.58 8.81 7.54
N ALA A 465 7.58 8.99 8.86
CA ALA A 465 7.33 7.88 9.79
C ALA A 465 5.93 7.28 9.48
N HIS A 466 5.88 5.96 9.32
CA HIS A 466 4.60 5.28 9.14
C HIS A 466 3.74 5.47 10.38
N LYS A 467 2.46 5.75 10.17
CA LYS A 467 1.46 5.83 11.24
C LYS A 467 1.40 4.51 12.01
N PHE A 468 1.02 4.60 13.27
CA PHE A 468 0.84 3.46 14.17
C PHE A 468 0.04 2.34 13.51
#